data_4009befd73a6e84c66649af739a4b66e
#
_entry.id   4009befd73a6e84c66649af739a4b66e
#
_cell.length_a   1.000
_cell.length_b   1.000
_cell.length_c   1.000
_cell.angle_alpha   90.00
_cell.angle_beta   90.00
_cell.angle_gamma   90.00
#
_symmetry.space_group_name_H-M   'P 1'
#
loop_
_entity.id
_entity.type
_entity.pdbx_description
1 polymer ?
#
loop_
_entity_poly.entity_id
_entity_poly.type
_entity_poly.pdbx_seq_one_letter_code
_entity_poly.pdbx_strand_id
1 'polypeptide(L)'
;MANTLADFDREVTIPDASHEDIPVPAQASAKKKKSAKPKPSSNAKADETPDDGLDEIDRALQQLGTHSQAGSSTGVSIPSNSTPAVTSRIRGLLAVEPKHLDAEAELKRFFGAKVVQSAAAKPQLRGARAQNPHHALHRQFSKGGMLARPAQNWPPAAFAKSGLSMELLESGHGESLWTFEHSPGYKEVTQMYLQAVASMDPNQLMAILHVHPYHVETLIGLSDMAALQGDPGMSSDFLDRALYAYERAFAPNFRLENGNVRLEFAKIESRGFFRALEKRTSSLMRRGTWRTLFEHTKLLYALSPFDDPYGALL
;
A
#
# COMPACT_ATOMS: atom_id res chain seq x y z
N MET A 1 8.47 -12.81 -62.00
CA MET A 1 9.73 -12.18 -61.61
C MET A 1 9.78 -12.25 -60.09
N ALA A 2 10.29 -13.17 -59.53
CA ALA A 2 11.47 -13.84 -59.05
C ALA A 2 12.48 -12.88 -58.40
N ASN A 3 12.87 -13.29 -57.16
CA ASN A 3 14.06 -12.90 -56.41
C ASN A 3 13.90 -11.71 -55.46
N THR A 4 14.34 -11.75 -54.18
CA THR A 4 15.41 -12.57 -53.56
C THR A 4 15.24 -12.50 -52.03
N LEU A 5 15.23 -13.67 -51.43
CA LEU A 5 15.57 -13.90 -49.97
C LEU A 5 17.07 -14.20 -49.98
N ALA A 6 17.89 -13.46 -49.28
CA ALA A 6 19.24 -13.89 -48.85
C ALA A 6 19.78 -12.99 -47.74
N ASP A 7 20.33 -13.63 -46.75
CA ASP A 7 21.43 -13.28 -45.82
C ASP A 7 21.19 -12.23 -44.72
N PHE A 8 21.00 -12.75 -43.52
CA PHE A 8 21.59 -12.17 -42.30
C PHE A 8 21.89 -13.26 -41.27
N ASP A 9 22.79 -14.19 -41.60
CA ASP A 9 23.56 -14.92 -40.60
C ASP A 9 24.79 -14.05 -40.25
N ARG A 10 24.81 -13.51 -39.04
CA ARG A 10 26.01 -12.96 -38.42
C ARG A 10 26.23 -13.65 -37.08
N GLU A 11 27.12 -14.59 -37.12
CA GLU A 11 27.77 -15.26 -36.01
C GLU A 11 28.44 -14.24 -35.08
N VAL A 12 27.97 -14.15 -33.80
CA VAL A 12 28.64 -13.36 -32.76
C VAL A 12 29.46 -14.33 -31.92
N THR A 13 30.74 -14.31 -32.12
CA THR A 13 31.78 -14.99 -31.32
C THR A 13 31.88 -14.34 -29.95
N ILE A 14 31.71 -15.13 -28.89
CA ILE A 14 31.96 -14.76 -27.51
C ILE A 14 33.40 -15.07 -27.16
N PRO A 15 34.20 -14.15 -26.61
CA PRO A 15 35.54 -14.47 -26.11
C PRO A 15 35.47 -15.10 -24.71
N ASP A 16 36.19 -16.18 -24.60
CA ASP A 16 36.54 -16.95 -23.40
C ASP A 16 37.35 -16.06 -22.42
N ALA A 17 36.90 -15.93 -21.18
CA ALA A 17 37.63 -15.25 -20.11
C ALA A 17 37.87 -16.22 -18.95
N SER A 18 39.12 -16.58 -18.87
CA SER A 18 39.83 -17.38 -17.90
C SER A 18 39.54 -17.09 -16.42
N HIS A 19 39.58 -18.17 -15.65
CA HIS A 19 39.61 -18.28 -14.18
C HIS A 19 40.57 -17.27 -13.53
N GLU A 20 40.08 -16.59 -12.52
CA GLU A 20 40.86 -16.05 -11.41
C GLU A 20 40.27 -16.51 -10.07
N ASP A 21 41.11 -17.18 -9.29
CA ASP A 21 40.89 -17.66 -7.93
C ASP A 21 40.75 -16.49 -6.93
N ILE A 22 39.72 -16.49 -6.10
CA ILE A 22 39.61 -15.62 -4.94
C ILE A 22 39.46 -16.47 -3.67
N PRO A 23 40.30 -16.23 -2.64
CA PRO A 23 40.38 -17.08 -1.46
C PRO A 23 39.27 -16.83 -0.44
N VAL A 24 38.84 -17.91 0.21
CA VAL A 24 37.85 -17.97 1.30
C VAL A 24 38.52 -17.55 2.62
N PRO A 25 37.92 -16.67 3.43
CA PRO A 25 38.36 -16.48 4.80
C PRO A 25 37.59 -17.37 5.79
N ALA A 26 38.34 -17.87 6.73
CA ALA A 26 38.02 -18.87 7.73
C ALA A 26 36.94 -18.41 8.76
N GLN A 27 36.21 -19.39 9.25
CA GLN A 27 35.27 -19.30 10.36
C GLN A 27 35.99 -19.09 11.70
N ALA A 28 35.54 -18.12 12.48
CA ALA A 28 35.85 -17.99 13.88
C ALA A 28 34.62 -18.27 14.75
N SER A 29 34.67 -19.34 15.52
CA SER A 29 33.73 -19.75 16.53
C SER A 29 33.84 -18.87 17.79
N ALA A 30 32.74 -18.29 18.27
CA ALA A 30 32.68 -17.63 19.57
C ALA A 30 31.59 -18.23 20.47
N LYS A 31 32.03 -18.58 21.66
CA LYS A 31 31.36 -19.31 22.73
C LYS A 31 30.21 -18.54 23.40
N LYS A 32 29.16 -19.28 23.73
CA LYS A 32 28.08 -18.91 24.66
C LYS A 32 28.62 -18.54 26.05
N LYS A 33 28.20 -17.40 26.61
CA LYS A 33 28.16 -17.16 28.05
C LYS A 33 26.72 -16.94 28.50
N LYS A 34 26.28 -17.80 29.43
CA LYS A 34 25.05 -17.65 30.22
C LYS A 34 25.29 -16.56 31.26
N SER A 35 24.34 -15.70 31.50
CA SER A 35 24.26 -14.90 32.72
C SER A 35 22.84 -14.87 33.27
N ALA A 36 22.76 -14.91 34.58
CA ALA A 36 21.64 -15.26 35.43
C ALA A 36 20.64 -14.10 35.63
N LYS A 37 19.39 -14.50 35.97
CA LYS A 37 18.32 -13.62 36.49
C LYS A 37 18.65 -13.17 37.92
N PRO A 38 18.25 -11.95 38.31
CA PRO A 38 17.95 -11.64 39.69
C PRO A 38 16.43 -11.59 39.94
N LYS A 39 16.04 -12.13 41.14
CA LYS A 39 14.70 -12.09 41.71
C LYS A 39 14.41 -10.70 42.35
N PRO A 40 13.15 -10.27 42.43
CA PRO A 40 12.81 -9.08 43.14
C PRO A 40 12.61 -9.39 44.63
N SER A 41 13.15 -8.54 45.50
CA SER A 41 12.85 -8.51 46.93
C SER A 41 11.75 -7.48 47.25
N SER A 42 10.78 -7.93 48.01
CA SER A 42 9.74 -7.14 48.61
C SER A 42 10.31 -6.21 49.69
N ASN A 43 9.88 -4.95 49.73
CA ASN A 43 9.77 -4.23 50.99
C ASN A 43 8.64 -3.19 50.91
N ALA A 44 7.64 -3.42 51.70
CA ALA A 44 6.56 -2.51 52.01
C ALA A 44 7.06 -1.41 52.97
N LYS A 45 6.75 -0.15 52.68
CA LYS A 45 6.58 0.88 53.69
C LYS A 45 5.38 1.74 53.31
N ALA A 46 4.41 1.71 54.20
CA ALA A 46 3.29 2.61 54.23
C ALA A 46 3.80 4.04 54.48
N ASP A 47 3.29 4.98 53.73
CA ASP A 47 3.40 6.40 54.03
C ASP A 47 1.97 6.97 54.04
N GLU A 48 1.56 7.40 55.22
CA GLU A 48 0.26 7.99 55.52
C GLU A 48 0.28 9.42 54.93
N THR A 49 -0.60 9.69 53.96
CA THR A 49 -0.91 11.07 53.55
C THR A 49 -2.19 11.52 54.25
N PRO A 50 -2.28 12.77 54.73
CA PRO A 50 -3.44 13.28 55.46
C PRO A 50 -4.65 13.36 54.51
N ASP A 51 -5.76 12.89 55.06
CA ASP A 51 -7.10 12.95 54.51
C ASP A 51 -7.57 14.40 54.44
N ASP A 52 -7.57 15.01 53.25
CA ASP A 52 -8.04 16.37 53.00
C ASP A 52 -9.54 16.41 52.64
N GLY A 53 -10.36 15.51 53.10
CA GLY A 53 -11.84 15.65 53.15
C GLY A 53 -12.53 16.13 51.86
N LEU A 54 -11.83 16.23 50.74
CA LEU A 54 -12.37 16.62 49.47
C LEU A 54 -12.71 15.39 48.64
N ASP A 55 -14.00 15.26 48.32
CA ASP A 55 -14.52 14.19 47.48
C ASP A 55 -13.86 14.24 46.10
N GLU A 56 -13.68 13.08 45.50
CA GLU A 56 -13.00 12.93 44.18
C GLU A 56 -13.68 13.79 43.09
N ILE A 57 -14.99 14.07 43.26
CA ILE A 57 -15.79 14.94 42.41
C ILE A 57 -15.37 16.41 42.59
N ASP A 58 -15.11 16.88 43.82
CA ASP A 58 -14.70 18.24 44.11
C ASP A 58 -13.29 18.53 43.60
N ARG A 59 -12.40 17.50 43.63
CA ARG A 59 -11.07 17.60 43.01
C ARG A 59 -11.12 17.69 41.49
N ALA A 60 -12.05 16.98 40.86
CA ALA A 60 -12.30 17.07 39.44
C ALA A 60 -12.91 18.42 39.01
N LEU A 61 -13.81 18.97 39.82
CA LEU A 61 -14.41 20.30 39.61
C LEU A 61 -13.42 21.44 39.80
N GLN A 62 -12.50 21.32 40.77
CA GLN A 62 -11.43 22.29 41.00
C GLN A 62 -10.44 22.31 39.80
N GLN A 63 -10.15 21.16 39.18
CA GLN A 63 -9.35 21.11 37.94
C GLN A 63 -10.04 21.73 36.74
N LEU A 64 -11.35 21.70 36.70
CA LEU A 64 -12.14 22.37 35.66
C LEU A 64 -12.33 23.87 35.95
N GLY A 65 -12.37 24.28 37.23
CA GLY A 65 -12.61 25.66 37.65
C GLY A 65 -11.40 26.60 37.50
N THR A 66 -10.18 26.11 37.43
CA THR A 66 -8.96 26.93 37.27
C THR A 66 -8.76 27.46 35.85
N HIS A 67 -9.60 27.09 34.88
CA HIS A 67 -9.55 27.60 33.50
C HIS A 67 -10.62 28.67 33.19
N SER A 68 -11.37 29.16 34.16
CA SER A 68 -12.46 30.14 33.93
C SER A 68 -12.28 31.41 34.73
N GLN A 69 -11.20 32.16 34.53
CA GLN A 69 -11.13 33.59 34.85
C GLN A 69 -10.15 34.30 33.90
N ALA A 70 -10.68 34.91 32.86
CA ALA A 70 -10.36 36.28 32.39
C ALA A 70 -11.15 36.63 31.13
N GLY A 71 -12.08 37.62 31.27
CA GLY A 71 -12.22 38.67 30.28
C GLY A 71 -13.11 38.43 29.06
N SER A 72 -14.34 38.92 29.15
CA SER A 72 -15.26 39.23 28.06
C SER A 72 -14.59 39.86 26.81
N SER A 73 -14.88 39.30 25.65
CA SER A 73 -15.32 40.06 24.46
C SER A 73 -15.75 39.09 23.33
N THR A 74 -16.89 39.41 22.77
CA THR A 74 -17.59 38.83 21.62
C THR A 74 -16.69 38.61 20.41
N GLY A 75 -16.47 37.36 20.08
CA GLY A 75 -15.90 36.90 18.83
C GLY A 75 -15.99 35.35 18.82
N VAL A 76 -16.86 34.82 17.98
CA VAL A 76 -16.95 33.37 17.77
C VAL A 76 -15.64 32.89 17.10
N SER A 77 -14.61 32.72 17.89
CA SER A 77 -13.41 32.00 17.48
C SER A 77 -13.61 30.53 17.85
N ILE A 78 -13.77 29.72 16.84
CA ILE A 78 -13.68 28.26 16.94
C ILE A 78 -12.34 27.95 17.63
N PRO A 79 -12.31 27.27 18.80
CA PRO A 79 -11.04 26.96 19.47
C PRO A 79 -10.26 25.96 18.63
N SER A 80 -9.24 26.46 17.94
CA SER A 80 -8.24 25.67 17.22
C SER A 80 -7.23 24.96 18.17
N ASN A 81 -7.63 24.66 19.39
CA ASN A 81 -6.83 23.89 20.35
C ASN A 81 -7.37 22.49 20.46
N SER A 82 -7.16 21.68 19.40
CA SER A 82 -7.16 20.23 19.57
C SER A 82 -5.99 19.90 20.51
N THR A 83 -6.29 19.51 21.74
CA THR A 83 -5.28 19.09 22.70
C THR A 83 -4.45 17.94 22.07
N PRO A 84 -3.12 17.91 22.27
CA PRO A 84 -2.24 16.89 21.67
C PRO A 84 -2.70 15.45 21.95
N ALA A 85 -3.45 15.25 23.04
CA ALA A 85 -4.05 13.96 23.38
C ALA A 85 -5.18 13.56 22.41
N VAL A 86 -6.03 14.49 21.97
CA VAL A 86 -7.13 14.22 21.03
C VAL A 86 -6.60 13.89 19.65
N THR A 87 -5.63 14.66 19.15
CA THR A 87 -4.95 14.38 17.88
C THR A 87 -4.27 13.02 17.86
N SER A 88 -3.62 12.64 18.96
CA SER A 88 -2.98 11.32 19.10
C SER A 88 -4.00 10.17 19.05
N ARG A 89 -5.17 10.35 19.70
CA ARG A 89 -6.26 9.35 19.68
C ARG A 89 -6.86 9.21 18.27
N ILE A 90 -7.11 10.31 17.58
CA ILE A 90 -7.62 10.29 16.20
C ILE A 90 -6.63 9.57 15.27
N ARG A 91 -5.33 9.85 15.37
CA ARG A 91 -4.30 9.13 14.61
C ARG A 91 -4.34 7.63 14.88
N GLY A 92 -4.48 7.22 16.14
CA GLY A 92 -4.60 5.82 16.50
C GLY A 92 -5.82 5.14 15.87
N LEU A 93 -6.95 5.86 15.73
CA LEU A 93 -8.14 5.34 15.07
C LEU A 93 -7.95 5.23 13.54
N LEU A 94 -7.22 6.17 12.93
CA LEU A 94 -6.94 6.18 11.50
C LEU A 94 -5.77 5.26 11.11
N ALA A 95 -5.02 4.76 12.07
CA ALA A 95 -3.94 3.81 11.83
C ALA A 95 -4.46 2.52 11.19
N VAL A 96 -3.82 2.09 10.10
CA VAL A 96 -4.22 0.91 9.32
C VAL A 96 -3.42 -0.30 9.77
N GLU A 97 -4.09 -1.42 10.01
CA GLU A 97 -3.43 -2.67 10.37
C GLU A 97 -3.08 -3.50 9.12
N PRO A 98 -1.78 -3.62 8.74
CA PRO A 98 -1.36 -4.32 7.52
C PRO A 98 -1.83 -5.76 7.42
N LYS A 99 -1.93 -6.45 8.56
CA LYS A 99 -2.40 -7.85 8.62
C LYS A 99 -3.85 -8.02 8.15
N HIS A 100 -4.64 -6.96 8.14
CA HIS A 100 -6.05 -6.96 7.72
C HIS A 100 -6.28 -6.40 6.31
N LEU A 101 -5.24 -6.00 5.60
CA LEU A 101 -5.34 -5.57 4.20
C LEU A 101 -5.32 -6.75 3.21
N ASP A 102 -5.08 -7.97 3.68
CA ASP A 102 -5.02 -9.18 2.86
C ASP A 102 -6.37 -9.92 2.84
N ALA A 103 -7.11 -9.75 1.74
CA ALA A 103 -8.38 -10.44 1.53
C ALA A 103 -8.25 -11.98 1.45
N GLU A 104 -7.13 -12.50 0.91
CA GLU A 104 -6.92 -13.95 0.88
C GLU A 104 -6.70 -14.54 2.28
N ALA A 105 -5.99 -13.81 3.15
CA ALA A 105 -5.83 -14.24 4.53
C ALA A 105 -7.17 -14.30 5.27
N GLU A 106 -8.06 -13.33 5.01
CA GLU A 106 -9.42 -13.34 5.54
C GLU A 106 -10.23 -14.52 5.02
N LEU A 107 -10.24 -14.76 3.71
CA LEU A 107 -10.92 -15.92 3.10
C LEU A 107 -10.39 -17.26 3.62
N LYS A 108 -9.06 -17.38 3.76
CA LYS A 108 -8.43 -18.60 4.32
C LYS A 108 -8.85 -18.86 5.76
N ARG A 109 -9.13 -17.80 6.51
CA ARG A 109 -9.61 -17.90 7.90
C ARG A 109 -11.07 -18.39 7.98
N PHE A 110 -11.93 -17.98 7.04
CA PHE A 110 -13.33 -18.41 7.00
C PHE A 110 -13.54 -19.79 6.36
N PHE A 111 -12.89 -20.04 5.23
CA PHE A 111 -13.14 -21.23 4.41
C PHE A 111 -12.03 -22.29 4.51
N GLY A 112 -10.95 -21.96 5.20
CA GLY A 112 -9.76 -22.83 5.29
C GLY A 112 -8.81 -22.68 4.08
N ALA A 113 -7.51 -22.86 4.35
CA ALA A 113 -6.46 -22.63 3.36
C ALA A 113 -6.58 -23.56 2.12
N LYS A 114 -6.99 -24.82 2.32
CA LYS A 114 -7.11 -25.79 1.22
C LYS A 114 -8.20 -25.40 0.22
N VAL A 115 -9.37 -24.94 0.70
CA VAL A 115 -10.50 -24.55 -0.13
C VAL A 115 -10.15 -23.31 -0.97
N VAL A 116 -9.57 -22.30 -0.34
CA VAL A 116 -9.18 -21.07 -1.03
C VAL A 116 -8.08 -21.34 -2.07
N GLN A 117 -7.11 -22.19 -1.75
CA GLN A 117 -6.06 -22.57 -2.70
C GLN A 117 -6.61 -23.39 -3.89
N SER A 118 -7.56 -24.28 -3.65
CA SER A 118 -8.18 -25.05 -4.74
C SER A 118 -9.06 -24.19 -5.65
N ALA A 119 -9.76 -23.19 -5.09
CA ALA A 119 -10.55 -22.24 -5.86
C ALA A 119 -9.68 -21.25 -6.66
N ALA A 120 -8.52 -20.84 -6.12
CA ALA A 120 -7.56 -19.98 -6.81
C ALA A 120 -6.70 -20.73 -7.85
N ALA A 121 -6.58 -22.05 -7.74
CA ALA A 121 -5.89 -22.86 -8.71
C ALA A 121 -6.74 -22.96 -9.98
N LYS A 122 -6.47 -22.09 -10.97
CA LYS A 122 -6.95 -22.33 -12.35
C LYS A 122 -6.52 -23.76 -12.74
N PRO A 123 -7.34 -24.52 -13.49
CA PRO A 123 -6.99 -25.87 -13.89
C PRO A 123 -5.71 -25.84 -14.72
N GLN A 124 -4.57 -26.01 -14.08
CA GLN A 124 -3.32 -26.26 -14.76
C GLN A 124 -3.42 -27.66 -15.35
N LEU A 125 -3.42 -27.74 -16.68
CA LEU A 125 -3.16 -28.98 -17.41
C LEU A 125 -1.98 -29.68 -16.73
N ARG A 126 -2.27 -30.87 -16.17
CA ARG A 126 -1.27 -31.74 -15.54
C ARG A 126 -0.25 -32.15 -16.59
N GLY A 127 0.87 -31.44 -16.66
CA GLY A 127 1.92 -31.82 -17.59
C GLY A 127 2.97 -30.79 -17.88
N ALA A 128 3.54 -30.13 -16.89
CA ALA A 128 4.92 -29.59 -16.98
C ALA A 128 5.33 -29.04 -15.62
N ARG A 129 5.91 -29.87 -14.80
CA ARG A 129 6.73 -29.46 -13.66
C ARG A 129 8.07 -28.94 -14.20
N ALA A 130 8.02 -27.95 -15.06
CA ALA A 130 9.19 -27.18 -15.44
C ALA A 130 9.48 -26.24 -14.27
N GLN A 131 10.52 -26.56 -13.52
CA GLN A 131 11.15 -25.64 -12.59
C GLN A 131 11.77 -24.52 -13.43
N ASN A 132 10.97 -23.52 -13.81
CA ASN A 132 11.48 -22.34 -14.48
C ASN A 132 12.38 -21.58 -13.51
N PRO A 133 13.67 -21.37 -13.80
CA PRO A 133 14.58 -20.61 -12.95
C PRO A 133 14.10 -19.17 -12.70
N HIS A 134 13.25 -18.63 -13.57
CA HIS A 134 12.57 -17.35 -13.38
C HIS A 134 11.65 -17.32 -12.15
N HIS A 135 11.13 -18.46 -11.69
CA HIS A 135 10.31 -18.56 -10.49
C HIS A 135 11.09 -18.26 -9.20
N ALA A 136 12.35 -18.62 -9.13
CA ALA A 136 13.21 -18.36 -7.97
C ALA A 136 13.57 -16.87 -7.88
N LEU A 137 13.87 -16.25 -9.01
CA LEU A 137 14.13 -14.80 -9.11
C LEU A 137 12.88 -13.99 -8.78
N HIS A 138 11.71 -14.40 -9.27
CA HIS A 138 10.44 -13.72 -8.97
C HIS A 138 10.13 -13.74 -7.45
N ARG A 139 10.45 -14.82 -6.76
CA ARG A 139 10.29 -14.95 -5.30
C ARG A 139 11.21 -14.03 -4.51
N GLN A 140 12.42 -13.79 -4.99
CA GLN A 140 13.40 -12.91 -4.34
C GLN A 140 13.05 -11.42 -4.52
N PHE A 141 12.42 -11.04 -5.63
CA PHE A 141 12.05 -9.65 -5.94
C PHE A 141 10.62 -9.28 -5.52
N SER A 142 9.79 -10.27 -5.20
CA SER A 142 8.42 -10.07 -4.71
C SER A 142 8.43 -9.89 -3.19
N LYS A 143 8.98 -8.82 -2.67
CA LYS A 143 8.53 -8.35 -1.36
C LYS A 143 7.05 -8.05 -1.53
N GLY A 144 6.20 -8.87 -0.90
CA GLY A 144 4.76 -8.68 -0.94
C GLY A 144 4.43 -7.26 -0.54
N GLY A 145 3.63 -6.59 -1.36
CA GLY A 145 3.10 -5.30 -1.03
C GLY A 145 2.09 -5.41 0.11
N MET A 146 1.81 -4.31 0.75
CA MET A 146 0.80 -4.21 1.80
C MET A 146 -0.61 -4.22 1.19
N LEU A 147 -0.80 -3.51 0.07
CA LEU A 147 -2.07 -3.35 -0.63
C LEU A 147 -2.34 -4.46 -1.64
N ALA A 148 -1.30 -4.89 -2.36
CA ALA A 148 -1.42 -5.92 -3.38
C ALA A 148 -0.20 -6.84 -3.40
N ARG A 149 -0.45 -8.12 -3.69
CA ARG A 149 0.61 -9.12 -3.85
C ARG A 149 0.82 -9.41 -5.33
N PRO A 150 2.07 -9.34 -5.82
CA PRO A 150 2.33 -9.60 -7.22
C PRO A 150 1.99 -11.06 -7.56
N ALA A 151 1.20 -11.23 -8.61
CA ALA A 151 0.88 -12.55 -9.15
C ALA A 151 2.05 -13.08 -10.01
N GLN A 152 2.13 -14.41 -10.17
CA GLN A 152 3.23 -15.05 -10.90
C GLN A 152 3.27 -14.74 -12.39
N ASN A 153 2.12 -14.38 -12.96
CA ASN A 153 1.94 -14.04 -14.36
C ASN A 153 2.18 -12.56 -14.67
N TRP A 154 2.47 -11.74 -13.65
CA TRP A 154 2.73 -10.32 -13.88
C TRP A 154 4.13 -10.10 -14.44
N PRO A 155 4.33 -9.03 -15.22
CA PRO A 155 5.65 -8.61 -15.65
C PRO A 155 6.59 -8.36 -14.47
N PRO A 156 7.92 -8.45 -14.67
CA PRO A 156 8.90 -8.25 -13.62
C PRO A 156 8.71 -6.92 -12.88
N ALA A 157 8.89 -6.95 -11.55
CA ALA A 157 8.72 -5.79 -10.67
C ALA A 157 9.63 -4.58 -11.02
N ALA A 158 10.70 -4.80 -11.79
CA ALA A 158 11.57 -3.73 -12.28
C ALA A 158 10.81 -2.70 -13.12
N PHE A 159 9.78 -3.13 -13.85
CA PHE A 159 8.92 -2.25 -14.65
C PHE A 159 7.89 -1.47 -13.82
N ALA A 160 7.67 -1.82 -12.54
CA ALA A 160 6.72 -1.13 -11.68
C ALA A 160 7.16 0.28 -11.27
N LYS A 161 8.42 0.64 -11.46
CA LYS A 161 8.93 2.01 -11.24
C LYS A 161 8.84 2.90 -12.48
N SER A 162 7.83 2.72 -13.28
CA SER A 162 7.68 3.33 -14.60
C SER A 162 7.33 4.83 -14.57
N GLY A 163 8.01 5.62 -13.75
CA GLY A 163 7.86 7.08 -13.79
C GLY A 163 6.87 7.66 -12.79
N LEU A 164 6.37 6.84 -11.84
CA LEU A 164 5.64 7.31 -10.67
C LEU A 164 6.61 7.53 -9.51
N SER A 165 6.49 8.67 -8.84
CA SER A 165 7.19 9.02 -7.60
C SER A 165 6.25 9.74 -6.64
N MET A 166 6.69 9.98 -5.41
CA MET A 166 5.96 10.77 -4.43
C MET A 166 6.79 11.95 -3.96
N GLU A 167 6.14 13.07 -3.77
CA GLU A 167 6.69 14.29 -3.21
C GLU A 167 5.99 14.65 -1.91
N LEU A 168 6.78 15.14 -0.93
CA LEU A 168 6.25 15.69 0.31
C LEU A 168 5.91 17.16 0.09
N LEU A 169 4.63 17.52 0.24
CA LEU A 169 4.17 18.91 0.11
C LEU A 169 4.35 19.66 1.43
N GLU A 170 3.86 19.09 2.52
CA GLU A 170 3.88 19.72 3.84
C GLU A 170 4.16 18.69 4.94
N SER A 171 4.85 19.12 5.97
CA SER A 171 5.05 18.33 7.19
C SER A 171 4.88 19.24 8.40
N GLY A 172 3.87 18.96 9.21
CA GLY A 172 3.58 19.77 10.40
C GLY A 172 2.68 19.03 11.39
N HIS A 173 2.74 19.41 12.68
CA HIS A 173 1.89 18.85 13.74
C HIS A 173 1.87 17.31 13.85
N GLY A 174 2.93 16.65 13.31
CA GLY A 174 3.04 15.19 13.27
C GLY A 174 2.22 14.51 12.18
N GLU A 175 1.70 15.27 11.22
CA GLU A 175 1.11 14.78 9.98
C GLU A 175 1.97 15.21 8.78
N SER A 176 1.89 14.45 7.70
CA SER A 176 2.62 14.75 6.46
C SER A 176 1.67 14.64 5.27
N LEU A 177 1.63 15.70 4.47
CA LEU A 177 0.84 15.77 3.25
C LEU A 177 1.74 15.46 2.05
N TRP A 178 1.31 14.52 1.23
CA TRP A 178 2.04 14.00 0.09
C TRP A 178 1.24 14.16 -1.19
N THR A 179 1.93 14.08 -2.32
CA THR A 179 1.34 13.95 -3.65
C THR A 179 2.11 12.94 -4.48
N PHE A 180 1.44 12.35 -5.47
CA PHE A 180 2.15 11.63 -6.53
C PHE A 180 2.69 12.61 -7.56
N GLU A 181 3.80 12.25 -8.16
CA GLU A 181 4.42 12.98 -9.25
C GLU A 181 4.65 12.04 -10.44
N HIS A 182 4.34 12.56 -11.63
CA HIS A 182 4.50 11.84 -12.89
C HIS A 182 5.72 12.38 -13.63
N SER A 183 6.65 11.51 -14.01
CA SER A 183 7.77 11.86 -14.86
C SER A 183 7.29 12.31 -16.26
N PRO A 184 8.09 13.05 -17.02
CA PRO A 184 7.72 13.45 -18.38
C PRO A 184 7.34 12.26 -19.26
N GLY A 185 8.10 11.17 -19.25
CA GLY A 185 7.78 9.96 -20.00
C GLY A 185 6.48 9.30 -19.57
N TYR A 186 6.12 9.35 -18.28
CA TYR A 186 4.83 8.85 -17.80
C TYR A 186 3.67 9.70 -18.34
N LYS A 187 3.85 11.03 -18.37
CA LYS A 187 2.84 11.96 -18.93
C LYS A 187 2.60 11.72 -20.43
N GLU A 188 3.63 11.37 -21.19
CA GLU A 188 3.49 10.99 -22.61
C GLU A 188 2.64 9.72 -22.76
N VAL A 189 2.87 8.70 -21.92
CA VAL A 189 2.06 7.48 -21.92
C VAL A 189 0.62 7.78 -21.52
N THR A 190 0.41 8.70 -20.57
CA THR A 190 -0.92 9.14 -20.17
C THR A 190 -1.65 9.83 -21.33
N GLN A 191 -0.96 10.60 -22.18
CA GLN A 191 -1.56 11.18 -23.39
C GLN A 191 -1.96 10.08 -24.40
N MET A 192 -1.11 9.06 -24.60
CA MET A 192 -1.46 7.91 -25.45
C MET A 192 -2.70 7.18 -24.90
N TYR A 193 -2.79 7.01 -23.57
CA TYR A 193 -3.96 6.46 -22.94
C TYR A 193 -5.23 7.30 -23.20
N LEU A 194 -5.16 8.62 -23.08
CA LEU A 194 -6.31 9.50 -23.35
C LEU A 194 -6.76 9.41 -24.81
N GLN A 195 -5.83 9.30 -25.76
CA GLN A 195 -6.14 9.08 -27.17
C GLN A 195 -6.81 7.73 -27.41
N ALA A 196 -6.30 6.67 -26.76
CA ALA A 196 -6.88 5.34 -26.85
C ALA A 196 -8.31 5.29 -26.26
N VAL A 197 -8.55 5.99 -25.16
CA VAL A 197 -9.91 6.13 -24.59
C VAL A 197 -10.83 6.91 -25.53
N ALA A 198 -10.35 8.01 -26.13
CA ALA A 198 -11.13 8.80 -27.08
C ALA A 198 -11.48 8.03 -28.37
N SER A 199 -10.62 7.12 -28.81
CA SER A 199 -10.89 6.23 -29.97
C SER A 199 -11.87 5.09 -29.67
N MET A 200 -12.18 4.84 -28.38
CA MET A 200 -13.00 3.71 -27.89
C MET A 200 -12.52 2.32 -28.36
N ASP A 201 -11.21 2.19 -28.67
CA ASP A 201 -10.62 0.94 -29.11
C ASP A 201 -9.90 0.22 -27.96
N PRO A 202 -10.42 -0.90 -27.46
CA PRO A 202 -9.79 -1.68 -26.40
C PRO A 202 -8.41 -2.20 -26.76
N ASN A 203 -8.17 -2.47 -28.05
CA ASN A 203 -6.87 -3.02 -28.49
C ASN A 203 -5.74 -2.02 -28.29
N GLN A 204 -6.02 -0.73 -28.42
CA GLN A 204 -5.03 0.32 -28.16
C GLN A 204 -4.63 0.37 -26.68
N LEU A 205 -5.60 0.19 -25.76
CA LEU A 205 -5.30 0.09 -24.33
C LEU A 205 -4.43 -1.14 -24.01
N MET A 206 -4.73 -2.27 -24.65
CA MET A 206 -3.91 -3.48 -24.50
C MET A 206 -2.52 -3.30 -25.08
N ALA A 207 -2.37 -2.60 -26.20
CA ALA A 207 -1.06 -2.27 -26.79
C ALA A 207 -0.21 -1.40 -25.87
N ILE A 208 -0.81 -0.37 -25.25
CA ILE A 208 -0.14 0.46 -24.24
C ILE A 208 0.31 -0.41 -23.05
N LEU A 209 -0.56 -1.29 -22.55
CA LEU A 209 -0.24 -2.16 -21.42
C LEU A 209 0.87 -3.16 -21.74
N HIS A 210 0.99 -3.58 -22.99
CA HIS A 210 2.06 -4.48 -23.43
C HIS A 210 3.43 -3.83 -23.32
N VAL A 211 3.53 -2.55 -23.69
CA VAL A 211 4.78 -1.76 -23.65
C VAL A 211 5.01 -1.19 -22.23
N HIS A 212 3.96 -0.70 -21.58
CA HIS A 212 3.99 -0.06 -20.27
C HIS A 212 3.13 -0.84 -19.27
N PRO A 213 3.61 -1.99 -18.78
CA PRO A 213 2.79 -2.95 -18.04
C PRO A 213 2.30 -2.46 -16.68
N TYR A 214 2.82 -1.37 -16.15
CA TYR A 214 2.44 -0.78 -14.89
C TYR A 214 1.93 0.67 -15.01
N HIS A 215 1.46 1.05 -16.21
CA HIS A 215 0.78 2.34 -16.38
C HIS A 215 -0.59 2.28 -15.72
N VAL A 216 -0.79 3.08 -14.69
CA VAL A 216 -1.90 2.91 -13.75
C VAL A 216 -3.24 3.26 -14.36
N GLU A 217 -3.33 4.35 -15.11
CA GLU A 217 -4.55 4.79 -15.76
C GLU A 217 -5.06 3.75 -16.75
N THR A 218 -4.15 3.12 -17.52
CA THR A 218 -4.50 2.03 -18.42
C THR A 218 -5.00 0.80 -17.66
N LEU A 219 -4.36 0.45 -16.55
CA LEU A 219 -4.77 -0.68 -15.70
C LEU A 219 -6.15 -0.45 -15.09
N ILE A 220 -6.43 0.75 -14.59
CA ILE A 220 -7.75 1.10 -14.03
C ILE A 220 -8.80 1.09 -15.14
N GLY A 221 -8.51 1.64 -16.32
CA GLY A 221 -9.41 1.61 -17.47
C GLY A 221 -9.74 0.20 -17.93
N LEU A 222 -8.74 -0.68 -18.03
CA LEU A 222 -8.94 -2.10 -18.38
C LEU A 222 -9.67 -2.86 -17.28
N SER A 223 -9.46 -2.51 -16.01
CA SER A 223 -10.25 -3.06 -14.90
C SER A 223 -11.73 -2.73 -15.03
N ASP A 224 -12.07 -1.49 -15.44
CA ASP A 224 -13.45 -1.07 -15.68
C ASP A 224 -14.07 -1.83 -16.84
N MET A 225 -13.34 -1.97 -17.93
CA MET A 225 -13.81 -2.74 -19.09
C MET A 225 -14.05 -4.21 -18.77
N ALA A 226 -13.12 -4.85 -18.04
CA ALA A 226 -13.30 -6.24 -17.61
C ALA A 226 -14.51 -6.41 -16.69
N ALA A 227 -14.74 -5.44 -15.79
CA ALA A 227 -15.93 -5.43 -14.93
C ALA A 227 -17.24 -5.33 -15.74
N LEU A 228 -17.28 -4.47 -16.76
CA LEU A 228 -18.43 -4.33 -17.67
C LEU A 228 -18.67 -5.58 -18.52
N GLN A 229 -17.59 -6.30 -18.87
CA GLN A 229 -17.68 -7.58 -19.61
C GLN A 229 -18.09 -8.76 -18.70
N GLY A 230 -18.26 -8.53 -17.39
CA GLY A 230 -18.63 -9.56 -16.45
C GLY A 230 -17.49 -10.48 -16.02
N ASP A 231 -16.23 -10.06 -16.21
CA ASP A 231 -15.05 -10.77 -15.70
C ASP A 231 -14.48 -10.06 -14.44
N PRO A 232 -15.00 -10.36 -13.25
CA PRO A 232 -14.51 -9.77 -12.02
C PRO A 232 -13.09 -10.27 -11.63
N GLY A 233 -12.67 -11.41 -12.18
CA GLY A 233 -11.35 -11.98 -11.94
C GLY A 233 -10.27 -11.14 -12.63
N MET A 234 -10.44 -10.88 -13.92
CA MET A 234 -9.55 -10.03 -14.70
C MET A 234 -9.58 -8.58 -14.21
N SER A 235 -10.77 -8.05 -13.91
CA SER A 235 -10.92 -6.71 -13.33
C SER A 235 -10.12 -6.56 -12.05
N SER A 236 -10.19 -7.54 -11.14
CA SER A 236 -9.42 -7.52 -9.90
C SER A 236 -7.92 -7.66 -10.12
N ASP A 237 -7.48 -8.45 -11.10
CA ASP A 237 -6.04 -8.61 -11.42
C ASP A 237 -5.44 -7.30 -11.91
N PHE A 238 -6.10 -6.59 -12.82
CA PHE A 238 -5.66 -5.26 -13.26
C PHE A 238 -5.62 -4.25 -12.13
N LEU A 239 -6.63 -4.27 -11.26
CA LEU A 239 -6.71 -3.36 -10.12
C LEU A 239 -5.61 -3.64 -9.08
N ASP A 240 -5.36 -4.91 -8.76
CA ASP A 240 -4.29 -5.31 -7.84
C ASP A 240 -2.91 -4.90 -8.39
N ARG A 241 -2.74 -5.01 -9.70
CA ARG A 241 -1.51 -4.59 -10.38
C ARG A 241 -1.33 -3.06 -10.38
N ALA A 242 -2.42 -2.29 -10.50
CA ALA A 242 -2.39 -0.83 -10.36
C ALA A 242 -2.01 -0.42 -8.92
N LEU A 243 -2.63 -1.02 -7.91
CA LEU A 243 -2.30 -0.77 -6.51
C LEU A 243 -0.84 -1.15 -6.19
N TYR A 244 -0.35 -2.24 -6.74
CA TYR A 244 1.06 -2.63 -6.61
C TYR A 244 2.00 -1.59 -7.23
N ALA A 245 1.66 -1.02 -8.40
CA ALA A 245 2.45 0.04 -9.03
C ALA A 245 2.53 1.29 -8.14
N TYR A 246 1.41 1.72 -7.57
CA TYR A 246 1.38 2.83 -6.61
C TYR A 246 2.22 2.54 -5.38
N GLU A 247 2.09 1.36 -4.80
CA GLU A 247 2.84 0.98 -3.61
C GLU A 247 4.36 0.97 -3.84
N ARG A 248 4.78 0.59 -5.04
CA ARG A 248 6.18 0.64 -5.46
C ARG A 248 6.72 2.07 -5.63
N ALA A 249 5.85 3.04 -5.82
CA ALA A 249 6.18 4.45 -5.91
C ALA A 249 6.22 5.15 -4.54
N PHE A 250 5.76 4.52 -3.47
CA PHE A 250 5.74 5.13 -2.14
C PHE A 250 7.12 5.56 -1.68
N ALA A 251 7.19 6.77 -1.15
CA ALA A 251 8.39 7.28 -0.50
C ALA A 251 8.67 6.49 0.80
N PRO A 252 9.93 6.34 1.22
CA PRO A 252 10.29 5.58 2.41
C PRO A 252 9.60 6.04 3.70
N ASN A 253 9.28 7.33 3.78
CA ASN A 253 8.61 7.95 4.93
C ASN A 253 7.09 7.95 4.82
N PHE A 254 6.52 7.57 3.68
CA PHE A 254 5.08 7.43 3.48
C PHE A 254 4.60 6.09 4.04
N ARG A 255 4.19 6.08 5.32
CA ARG A 255 3.79 4.88 6.04
C ARG A 255 2.31 4.93 6.38
N LEU A 256 1.51 4.12 5.71
CA LEU A 256 0.06 4.03 5.92
C LEU A 256 -0.33 3.51 7.31
N GLU A 257 0.57 2.76 7.95
CA GLU A 257 0.35 2.12 9.26
C GLU A 257 0.15 3.13 10.39
N ASN A 258 0.74 4.33 10.27
CA ASN A 258 0.81 5.29 11.37
C ASN A 258 -0.42 6.20 11.48
N GLY A 259 -1.32 6.22 10.48
CA GLY A 259 -2.49 7.09 10.44
C GLY A 259 -2.18 8.60 10.40
N ASN A 260 -0.93 8.97 10.10
CA ASN A 260 -0.43 10.35 10.08
C ASN A 260 -0.06 10.85 8.67
N VAL A 261 -0.23 10.04 7.65
CA VAL A 261 0.02 10.41 6.27
C VAL A 261 -1.26 10.83 5.60
N ARG A 262 -1.19 11.90 4.80
CA ARG A 262 -2.28 12.44 4.00
C ARG A 262 -1.85 12.52 2.55
N LEU A 263 -2.79 12.41 1.65
CA LEU A 263 -2.55 12.51 0.22
C LEU A 263 -3.44 13.63 -0.35
N GLU A 264 -2.83 14.56 -1.07
CA GLU A 264 -3.52 15.72 -1.64
C GLU A 264 -4.45 15.29 -2.79
N PHE A 265 -5.77 15.39 -2.57
CA PHE A 265 -6.77 15.01 -3.58
C PHE A 265 -6.94 16.06 -4.69
N ALA A 266 -6.64 17.34 -4.41
CA ALA A 266 -6.73 18.40 -5.43
C ALA A 266 -5.78 18.14 -6.61
N LYS A 267 -4.63 17.50 -6.37
CA LYS A 267 -3.67 17.11 -7.39
C LYS A 267 -4.20 15.95 -8.25
N ILE A 268 -4.21 16.15 -9.57
CA ILE A 268 -4.75 15.18 -10.52
C ILE A 268 -3.98 13.84 -10.48
N GLU A 269 -2.68 13.90 -10.23
CA GLU A 269 -1.78 12.75 -10.14
C GLU A 269 -2.15 11.82 -8.98
N SER A 270 -2.71 12.37 -7.90
CA SER A 270 -3.12 11.61 -6.72
C SER A 270 -4.50 10.94 -6.87
N ARG A 271 -5.39 11.50 -7.71
CA ARG A 271 -6.78 11.02 -7.86
C ARG A 271 -6.88 9.56 -8.33
N GLY A 272 -5.92 9.14 -9.16
CA GLY A 272 -5.87 7.75 -9.63
C GLY A 272 -5.74 6.74 -8.49
N PHE A 273 -4.96 7.05 -7.45
CA PHE A 273 -4.81 6.19 -6.29
C PHE A 273 -6.11 6.08 -5.46
N PHE A 274 -6.78 7.19 -5.21
CA PHE A 274 -8.08 7.20 -4.54
C PHE A 274 -9.11 6.38 -5.31
N ARG A 275 -9.17 6.53 -6.66
CA ARG A 275 -10.06 5.75 -7.52
C ARG A 275 -9.74 4.26 -7.46
N ALA A 276 -8.45 3.89 -7.44
CA ALA A 276 -8.05 2.49 -7.31
C ALA A 276 -8.48 1.89 -5.96
N LEU A 277 -8.33 2.65 -4.86
CA LEU A 277 -8.79 2.22 -3.54
C LEU A 277 -10.31 2.08 -3.46
N GLU A 278 -11.08 3.04 -4.00
CA GLU A 278 -12.56 2.95 -4.06
C GLU A 278 -13.00 1.68 -4.81
N LYS A 279 -12.43 1.42 -6.00
CA LYS A 279 -12.71 0.20 -6.75
C LYS A 279 -12.33 -1.06 -5.99
N ARG A 280 -11.24 -1.01 -5.24
CA ARG A 280 -10.84 -2.10 -4.36
C ARG A 280 -11.89 -2.35 -3.27
N THR A 281 -12.39 -1.31 -2.60
CA THR A 281 -13.44 -1.45 -1.58
C THR A 281 -14.71 -2.06 -2.18
N SER A 282 -15.14 -1.60 -3.35
CA SER A 282 -16.27 -2.17 -4.10
C SER A 282 -16.08 -3.65 -4.46
N SER A 283 -14.86 -4.04 -4.83
CA SER A 283 -14.52 -5.46 -5.11
C SER A 283 -14.55 -6.31 -3.83
N LEU A 284 -14.01 -5.80 -2.72
CA LEU A 284 -13.98 -6.49 -1.42
C LEU A 284 -15.40 -6.69 -0.86
N MET A 285 -16.27 -5.70 -1.03
CA MET A 285 -17.69 -5.79 -0.66
C MET A 285 -18.39 -6.95 -1.38
N ARG A 286 -18.21 -7.06 -2.70
CA ARG A 286 -18.76 -8.19 -3.50
C ARG A 286 -18.21 -9.55 -3.07
N ARG A 287 -16.99 -9.61 -2.56
CA ARG A 287 -16.36 -10.83 -2.04
C ARG A 287 -16.78 -11.20 -0.63
N GLY A 288 -17.43 -10.29 0.10
CA GLY A 288 -17.81 -10.47 1.50
C GLY A 288 -16.65 -10.48 2.49
N THR A 289 -15.51 -9.90 2.12
CA THR A 289 -14.33 -9.77 3.00
C THR A 289 -14.43 -8.49 3.82
N TRP A 290 -15.30 -8.51 4.83
CA TRP A 290 -15.72 -7.32 5.57
C TRP A 290 -14.61 -6.67 6.41
N ARG A 291 -13.72 -7.48 6.99
CA ARG A 291 -12.59 -6.94 7.77
C ARG A 291 -11.60 -6.23 6.88
N THR A 292 -11.25 -6.83 5.75
CA THR A 292 -10.38 -6.22 4.76
C THR A 292 -11.03 -4.98 4.14
N LEU A 293 -12.33 -5.04 3.85
CA LEU A 293 -13.11 -3.89 3.37
C LEU A 293 -13.01 -2.74 4.36
N PHE A 294 -13.28 -2.97 5.64
CA PHE A 294 -13.20 -1.94 6.68
C PHE A 294 -11.82 -1.26 6.73
N GLU A 295 -10.74 -2.03 6.68
CA GLU A 295 -9.38 -1.46 6.71
C GLU A 295 -9.06 -0.65 5.44
N HIS A 296 -9.55 -1.06 4.26
CA HIS A 296 -9.37 -0.28 3.03
C HIS A 296 -10.23 0.99 3.03
N THR A 297 -11.46 0.95 3.54
CA THR A 297 -12.32 2.13 3.68
C THR A 297 -11.72 3.12 4.69
N LYS A 298 -11.22 2.61 5.82
CA LYS A 298 -10.50 3.42 6.79
C LYS A 298 -9.25 4.07 6.18
N LEU A 299 -8.48 3.35 5.36
CA LEU A 299 -7.35 3.88 4.63
C LEU A 299 -7.78 4.99 3.68
N LEU A 300 -8.83 4.77 2.88
CA LEU A 300 -9.36 5.74 1.94
C LEU A 300 -9.74 7.04 2.63
N TYR A 301 -10.44 6.96 3.77
CA TYR A 301 -10.78 8.11 4.60
C TYR A 301 -9.54 8.76 5.22
N ALA A 302 -8.62 7.98 5.78
CA ALA A 302 -7.42 8.49 6.46
C ALA A 302 -6.50 9.31 5.54
N LEU A 303 -6.49 9.03 4.24
CA LEU A 303 -5.67 9.75 3.27
C LEU A 303 -6.16 11.18 3.01
N SER A 304 -7.47 11.45 3.04
CA SER A 304 -8.04 12.79 2.86
C SER A 304 -9.33 12.93 3.71
N PRO A 305 -9.19 13.06 5.05
CA PRO A 305 -10.34 13.03 5.94
C PRO A 305 -11.20 14.30 5.87
N PHE A 306 -10.67 15.41 5.37
CA PHE A 306 -11.40 16.66 5.25
C PHE A 306 -12.24 16.73 3.97
N ASP A 307 -11.74 16.17 2.88
CA ASP A 307 -12.44 16.17 1.60
C ASP A 307 -13.39 14.96 1.46
N ASP A 308 -13.00 13.81 2.04
CA ASP A 308 -13.67 12.51 1.90
C ASP A 308 -14.27 12.30 0.50
N PRO A 309 -13.44 12.32 -0.55
CA PRO A 309 -13.90 12.48 -1.94
C PRO A 309 -14.80 11.35 -2.43
N TYR A 310 -14.83 10.23 -1.73
CA TYR A 310 -15.64 9.06 -2.06
C TYR A 310 -16.67 8.70 -0.98
N GLY A 311 -16.88 9.58 0.01
CA GLY A 311 -17.87 9.38 1.05
C GLY A 311 -17.61 8.12 1.90
N ALA A 312 -16.37 7.88 2.26
CA ALA A 312 -15.96 6.69 3.00
C ALA A 312 -16.59 6.60 4.40
N LEU A 313 -17.11 7.71 4.94
CA LEU A 313 -17.86 7.77 6.20
C LEU A 313 -19.37 7.48 6.04
N LEU A 314 -19.89 7.53 4.82
CA LEU A 314 -21.31 7.29 4.53
C LEU A 314 -21.59 5.82 4.24
#